data_93700f3e00bd2bc8cce96f31e59b5e75
#
_entry.id   93700f3e00bd2bc8cce96f31e59b5e75
#
_cell.length_a   1.000
_cell.length_b   1.000
_cell.length_c   1.000
_cell.angle_alpha   90.00
_cell.angle_beta   90.00
_cell.angle_gamma   90.00
#
_symmetry.space_group_name_H-M   'P 1'
#
loop_
_entity.id
_entity.type
_entity.pdbx_description
1 polymer ?
#
loop_
_entity_poly.entity_id
_entity_poly.type
_entity_poly.pdbx_seq_one_letter_code
_entity_poly.pdbx_strand_id
1 'polypeptide(L)'
;TGDRQLTKQQIADTQLIVTTPEKWDVITRKATDTSYTNLVRLICIDEIHLLHDDRGPVLESIVARTIRRQEQTGDPVRIVGLSATLPNYRDVATFLRADPETGVYHFDGSFRPCPLKQEFIGVTEKKAIKQLKTMNDICYTKTLEQVGQNKQQMLIFVHSRKETAKTAKYIRDKAMELETIGQILRTDGATREILRDEAEGAASADLKDVLPYGFGIHHAGMSRADRTTVEDLFADGHIQVLVCTATLA
;
A
#
# COMPACT_ATOMS: atom_id res chain seq x y z
N THR A 1 15.15 -6.73 3.12
CA THR A 1 13.85 -7.39 3.21
C THR A 1 13.96 -8.70 4.00
N GLY A 2 12.80 -9.26 4.45
CA GLY A 2 12.75 -10.49 5.24
C GLY A 2 13.43 -11.71 4.60
N ASP A 3 13.52 -11.74 3.29
CA ASP A 3 13.89 -12.90 2.50
C ASP A 3 15.41 -13.05 2.24
N ARG A 4 16.22 -12.04 2.57
CA ARG A 4 17.66 -12.08 2.35
C ARG A 4 18.43 -11.44 3.50
N GLN A 5 19.23 -12.24 4.20
CA GLN A 5 20.20 -11.77 5.18
C GLN A 5 21.56 -11.60 4.50
N LEU A 6 22.18 -10.43 4.69
CA LEU A 6 23.52 -10.17 4.19
C LEU A 6 24.54 -10.73 5.18
N THR A 7 25.67 -11.22 4.67
CA THR A 7 26.84 -11.59 5.48
C THR A 7 27.55 -10.34 6.01
N LYS A 8 28.39 -10.50 7.03
CA LYS A 8 29.18 -9.38 7.58
C LYS A 8 30.04 -8.70 6.51
N GLN A 9 30.66 -9.48 5.61
CA GLN A 9 31.47 -8.95 4.53
C GLN A 9 30.62 -8.14 3.53
N GLN A 10 29.47 -8.66 3.14
CA GLN A 10 28.56 -7.93 2.25
C GLN A 10 28.05 -6.61 2.85
N ILE A 11 27.86 -6.58 4.19
CA ILE A 11 27.47 -5.35 4.88
C ILE A 11 28.63 -4.35 4.87
N ALA A 12 29.87 -4.79 5.10
CA ALA A 12 31.05 -3.92 5.10
C ALA A 12 31.27 -3.23 3.73
N ASP A 13 30.92 -3.92 2.64
CA ASP A 13 31.05 -3.40 1.27
C ASP A 13 29.81 -2.59 0.82
N THR A 14 28.78 -2.49 1.68
CA THR A 14 27.49 -1.85 1.34
C THR A 14 27.49 -0.40 1.80
N GLN A 15 27.15 0.52 0.89
CA GLN A 15 27.03 1.96 1.18
C GLN A 15 25.59 2.39 1.49
N LEU A 16 24.59 1.68 0.99
CA LEU A 16 23.19 1.94 1.19
C LEU A 16 22.47 0.68 1.67
N ILE A 17 21.81 0.78 2.83
CA ILE A 17 21.04 -0.31 3.42
C ILE A 17 19.55 0.05 3.39
N VAL A 18 18.73 -0.76 2.71
CA VAL A 18 17.28 -0.68 2.74
C VAL A 18 16.76 -1.79 3.65
N THR A 19 16.07 -1.42 4.73
CA THR A 19 15.62 -2.37 5.76
C THR A 19 14.31 -1.91 6.39
N THR A 20 13.65 -2.81 7.14
CA THR A 20 12.47 -2.43 7.92
C THR A 20 12.88 -1.81 9.27
N PRO A 21 12.03 -0.93 9.87
CA PRO A 21 12.30 -0.35 11.18
C PRO A 21 12.57 -1.41 12.26
N GLU A 22 11.79 -2.48 12.28
CA GLU A 22 11.91 -3.56 13.26
C GLU A 22 13.29 -4.24 13.17
N LYS A 23 13.76 -4.47 11.95
CA LYS A 23 15.08 -5.06 11.73
C LYS A 23 16.21 -4.13 12.18
N TRP A 24 16.09 -2.85 11.86
CA TRP A 24 17.06 -1.83 12.27
C TRP A 24 17.09 -1.66 13.80
N ASP A 25 15.93 -1.67 14.44
CA ASP A 25 15.80 -1.62 15.88
C ASP A 25 16.51 -2.80 16.56
N VAL A 26 16.30 -4.03 16.09
CA VAL A 26 16.98 -5.23 16.60
C VAL A 26 18.50 -5.14 16.43
N ILE A 27 18.98 -4.68 15.29
CA ILE A 27 20.41 -4.54 14.99
C ILE A 27 21.05 -3.52 15.93
N THR A 28 20.42 -2.37 16.10
CA THR A 28 20.97 -1.27 16.92
C THR A 28 20.85 -1.49 18.42
N ARG A 29 20.08 -2.47 18.88
CA ARG A 29 20.03 -2.91 20.29
C ARG A 29 21.20 -3.83 20.66
N LYS A 30 21.80 -4.53 19.70
CA LYS A 30 22.89 -5.46 19.97
C LYS A 30 24.20 -4.70 20.25
N ALA A 31 24.66 -4.74 21.48
CA ALA A 31 25.88 -4.06 21.91
C ALA A 31 27.20 -4.68 21.36
N THR A 32 27.13 -5.89 20.81
CA THR A 32 28.30 -6.69 20.47
C THR A 32 28.87 -6.54 19.07
N ASP A 33 28.13 -5.91 18.15
CA ASP A 33 28.56 -5.78 16.74
C ASP A 33 28.02 -4.49 16.11
N THR A 34 28.47 -3.34 16.60
CA THR A 34 27.99 -2.02 16.17
C THR A 34 28.89 -1.35 15.13
N SER A 35 29.89 -2.05 14.60
CA SER A 35 30.92 -1.45 13.75
C SER A 35 30.35 -0.70 12.54
N TYR A 36 29.43 -1.32 11.79
CA TYR A 36 28.83 -0.67 10.62
C TYR A 36 27.70 0.32 10.97
N THR A 37 26.96 0.10 12.07
CA THR A 37 25.95 1.07 12.50
C THR A 37 26.56 2.40 12.92
N ASN A 38 27.81 2.38 13.40
CA ASN A 38 28.58 3.58 13.74
C ASN A 38 29.03 4.37 12.50
N LEU A 39 29.04 3.76 11.32
CA LEU A 39 29.38 4.42 10.06
C LEU A 39 28.17 5.14 9.42
N VAL A 40 26.97 4.86 9.88
CA VAL A 40 25.75 5.49 9.35
C VAL A 40 25.76 6.98 9.67
N ARG A 41 25.60 7.80 8.65
CA ARG A 41 25.54 9.28 8.71
C ARG A 41 24.20 9.85 8.22
N LEU A 42 23.37 9.02 7.59
CA LEU A 42 22.06 9.41 7.11
C LEU A 42 21.06 8.28 7.40
N ILE A 43 19.92 8.63 7.97
CA ILE A 43 18.78 7.73 8.14
C ILE A 43 17.57 8.39 7.48
N CYS A 44 17.04 7.75 6.44
CA CYS A 44 15.79 8.13 5.81
C CYS A 44 14.68 7.23 6.36
N ILE A 45 13.68 7.81 7.00
CA ILE A 45 12.50 7.12 7.53
C ILE A 45 11.34 7.41 6.59
N ASP A 46 10.96 6.41 5.83
CA ASP A 46 9.77 6.51 4.99
C ASP A 46 8.51 6.28 5.83
N GLU A 47 7.39 6.88 5.43
CA GLU A 47 6.10 6.78 6.11
C GLU A 47 6.16 7.16 7.61
N ILE A 48 6.88 8.25 7.95
CA ILE A 48 7.05 8.67 9.36
C ILE A 48 5.72 8.97 10.07
N HIS A 49 4.64 9.21 9.33
CA HIS A 49 3.30 9.37 9.89
C HIS A 49 2.80 8.12 10.63
N LEU A 50 3.38 6.93 10.41
CA LEU A 50 3.09 5.71 11.16
C LEU A 50 3.55 5.77 12.64
N LEU A 51 4.08 6.90 13.12
CA LEU A 51 4.34 7.14 14.55
C LEU A 51 3.09 6.96 15.43
N HIS A 52 1.88 7.14 14.88
CA HIS A 52 0.62 6.93 15.59
C HIS A 52 0.11 5.47 15.53
N ASP A 53 0.75 4.60 14.77
CA ASP A 53 0.36 3.20 14.56
C ASP A 53 1.12 2.25 15.50
N ASP A 54 0.85 0.96 15.42
CA ASP A 54 1.52 -0.11 16.18
C ASP A 54 3.05 -0.12 15.98
N ARG A 55 3.54 0.44 14.89
CA ARG A 55 4.97 0.63 14.60
C ARG A 55 5.59 1.86 15.25
N GLY A 56 4.80 2.77 15.77
CA GLY A 56 5.25 4.02 16.39
C GLY A 56 6.34 3.82 17.43
N PRO A 57 6.18 2.94 18.43
CA PRO A 57 7.19 2.69 19.47
C PRO A 57 8.55 2.24 18.93
N VAL A 58 8.56 1.52 17.81
CA VAL A 58 9.81 1.10 17.14
C VAL A 58 10.51 2.31 16.52
N LEU A 59 9.78 3.14 15.78
CA LEU A 59 10.31 4.37 15.18
C LEU A 59 10.83 5.34 16.23
N GLU A 60 10.08 5.56 17.30
CA GLU A 60 10.50 6.39 18.44
C GLU A 60 11.81 5.87 19.06
N SER A 61 11.93 4.57 19.27
CA SER A 61 13.11 3.95 19.83
C SER A 61 14.35 4.12 18.94
N ILE A 62 14.18 4.03 17.62
CA ILE A 62 15.25 4.23 16.63
C ILE A 62 15.73 5.68 16.67
N VAL A 63 14.81 6.64 16.59
CA VAL A 63 15.14 8.07 16.61
C VAL A 63 15.81 8.46 17.92
N ALA A 64 15.22 8.09 19.06
CA ALA A 64 15.78 8.39 20.38
C ALA A 64 17.19 7.82 20.56
N ARG A 65 17.44 6.59 20.10
CA ARG A 65 18.75 5.94 20.17
C ARG A 65 19.77 6.61 19.25
N THR A 66 19.34 7.04 18.08
CA THR A 66 20.19 7.78 17.14
C THR A 66 20.59 9.13 17.72
N ILE A 67 19.66 9.88 18.26
CA ILE A 67 19.91 11.18 18.90
C ILE A 67 20.84 11.03 20.10
N ARG A 68 20.55 10.07 20.99
CA ARG A 68 21.42 9.79 22.15
C ARG A 68 22.85 9.46 21.74
N ARG A 69 23.03 8.67 20.67
CA ARG A 69 24.35 8.35 20.15
C ARG A 69 25.08 9.61 19.67
N GLN A 70 24.41 10.48 18.92
CA GLN A 70 25.00 11.76 18.48
C GLN A 70 25.48 12.60 19.67
N GLU A 71 24.66 12.69 20.72
CA GLU A 71 25.01 13.42 21.94
C GLU A 71 26.22 12.83 22.68
N GLN A 72 26.37 11.52 22.66
CA GLN A 72 27.46 10.81 23.34
C GLN A 72 28.75 10.81 22.55
N THR A 73 28.73 10.66 21.25
CA THR A 73 29.91 10.49 20.40
C THR A 73 30.36 11.78 19.72
N GLY A 74 29.49 12.76 19.60
CA GLY A 74 29.72 13.94 18.77
C GLY A 74 29.60 13.70 17.27
N ASP A 75 29.35 12.45 16.85
CA ASP A 75 29.22 12.05 15.44
C ASP A 75 27.86 12.44 14.87
N PRO A 76 27.76 13.33 13.88
CA PRO A 76 26.48 13.75 13.35
C PRO A 76 25.83 12.66 12.51
N VAL A 77 24.53 12.44 12.70
CA VAL A 77 23.68 11.60 11.86
C VAL A 77 22.49 12.43 11.41
N ARG A 78 22.34 12.63 10.12
CA ARG A 78 21.18 13.32 9.57
C ARG A 78 19.99 12.37 9.55
N ILE A 79 18.86 12.84 10.10
CA ILE A 79 17.59 12.11 10.04
C ILE A 79 16.67 12.86 9.08
N VAL A 80 16.10 12.12 8.12
CA VAL A 80 15.13 12.62 7.14
C VAL A 80 13.86 11.79 7.27
N GLY A 81 12.73 12.44 7.53
CA GLY A 81 11.41 11.83 7.55
C GLY A 81 10.63 12.15 6.28
N LEU A 82 10.10 11.14 5.61
CA LEU A 82 9.16 11.28 4.50
C LEU A 82 7.76 10.88 4.99
N SER A 83 6.76 11.67 4.63
CA SER A 83 5.41 11.49 5.17
C SER A 83 4.34 11.71 4.12
N ALA A 84 3.25 10.95 4.24
CA ALA A 84 1.97 11.37 3.68
C ALA A 84 1.47 12.67 4.36
N THR A 85 0.34 13.19 3.93
CA THR A 85 -0.26 14.39 4.50
C THR A 85 -0.49 14.24 6.02
N LEU A 86 0.15 15.08 6.82
CA LEU A 86 0.02 15.13 8.27
C LEU A 86 -0.41 16.55 8.70
N PRO A 87 -1.46 16.69 9.54
CA PRO A 87 -1.85 17.98 10.07
C PRO A 87 -0.80 18.54 11.04
N ASN A 88 -0.10 17.69 11.78
CA ASN A 88 0.89 18.03 12.79
C ASN A 88 2.34 17.79 12.34
N TYR A 89 2.65 18.00 11.08
CA TYR A 89 3.99 17.77 10.51
C TYR A 89 5.11 18.54 11.22
N ARG A 90 4.79 19.69 11.85
CA ARG A 90 5.76 20.47 12.63
C ARG A 90 6.18 19.78 13.93
N ASP A 91 5.24 19.09 14.58
CA ASP A 91 5.55 18.31 15.79
C ASP A 91 6.46 17.13 15.44
N VAL A 92 6.20 16.48 14.30
CA VAL A 92 7.07 15.41 13.79
C VAL A 92 8.46 15.94 13.43
N ALA A 93 8.55 17.13 12.85
CA ALA A 93 9.83 17.79 12.58
C ALA A 93 10.61 18.06 13.87
N THR A 94 9.94 18.55 14.90
CA THR A 94 10.53 18.77 16.23
C THR A 94 11.02 17.45 16.85
N PHE A 95 10.24 16.39 16.73
CA PHE A 95 10.63 15.04 17.18
C PHE A 95 11.89 14.54 16.47
N LEU A 96 12.02 14.79 15.17
CA LEU A 96 13.22 14.46 14.39
C LEU A 96 14.38 15.43 14.59
N ARG A 97 14.20 16.49 15.41
CA ARG A 97 15.15 17.59 15.59
C ARG A 97 15.50 18.30 14.28
N ALA A 98 14.57 18.36 13.34
CA ALA A 98 14.73 19.15 12.13
C ALA A 98 14.61 20.64 12.45
N ASP A 99 15.43 21.46 11.78
CA ASP A 99 15.33 22.91 11.88
C ASP A 99 13.96 23.36 11.34
N PRO A 100 13.15 24.12 12.10
CA PRO A 100 11.80 24.49 11.69
C PRO A 100 11.75 25.43 10.49
N GLU A 101 12.81 26.18 10.22
CA GLU A 101 12.86 27.15 9.11
C GLU A 101 13.46 26.57 7.84
N THR A 102 14.49 25.73 7.97
CA THR A 102 15.27 25.22 6.83
C THR A 102 15.16 23.72 6.62
N GLY A 103 14.61 22.98 7.59
CA GLY A 103 14.53 21.51 7.58
C GLY A 103 13.12 20.95 7.38
N VAL A 104 12.09 21.81 7.20
CA VAL A 104 10.70 21.38 7.08
C VAL A 104 10.13 21.78 5.73
N TYR A 105 9.70 20.81 4.96
CA TYR A 105 9.12 21.01 3.63
C TYR A 105 7.70 20.45 3.60
N HIS A 106 6.75 21.30 3.22
CA HIS A 106 5.35 20.92 3.04
C HIS A 106 4.97 21.08 1.57
N PHE A 107 4.52 19.99 0.96
CA PHE A 107 4.11 19.95 -0.43
C PHE A 107 2.59 19.88 -0.50
N ASP A 108 1.96 20.91 -0.97
CA ASP A 108 0.51 20.97 -1.14
C ASP A 108 0.03 20.32 -2.45
N GLY A 109 -1.27 20.46 -2.75
CA GLY A 109 -1.87 19.86 -3.93
C GLY A 109 -1.27 20.32 -5.27
N SER A 110 -0.58 21.47 -5.32
CA SER A 110 0.04 21.99 -6.55
C SER A 110 1.24 21.15 -7.01
N PHE A 111 1.87 20.42 -6.08
CA PHE A 111 2.98 19.50 -6.37
C PHE A 111 2.53 18.13 -6.84
N ARG A 112 1.21 17.82 -6.84
CA ARG A 112 0.74 16.52 -7.30
C ARG A 112 0.79 16.42 -8.83
N PRO A 113 1.52 15.45 -9.39
CA PRO A 113 1.50 15.21 -10.84
C PRO A 113 0.13 14.69 -11.31
N CYS A 114 -0.61 13.99 -10.44
CA CYS A 114 -1.96 13.54 -10.68
C CYS A 114 -2.91 14.21 -9.68
N PRO A 115 -3.91 14.99 -10.15
CA PRO A 115 -4.86 15.68 -9.26
C PRO A 115 -5.66 14.69 -8.41
N LEU A 116 -6.00 15.08 -7.18
CA LEU A 116 -6.81 14.30 -6.26
C LEU A 116 -8.17 14.98 -6.05
N LYS A 117 -9.25 14.29 -6.40
CA LYS A 117 -10.61 14.62 -6.00
C LYS A 117 -11.06 13.64 -4.91
N GLN A 118 -11.58 14.15 -3.81
CA GLN A 118 -12.12 13.34 -2.71
C GLN A 118 -13.63 13.52 -2.63
N GLU A 119 -14.33 12.41 -2.44
CA GLU A 119 -15.78 12.36 -2.23
C GLU A 119 -16.06 11.43 -1.03
N PHE A 120 -16.82 11.92 -0.06
CA PHE A 120 -17.22 11.17 1.13
C PHE A 120 -18.70 10.84 1.04
N ILE A 121 -19.04 9.54 1.10
CA ILE A 121 -20.42 9.06 1.01
C ILE A 121 -20.81 8.46 2.36
N GLY A 122 -21.73 9.12 3.07
CA GLY A 122 -22.27 8.66 4.33
C GLY A 122 -23.27 7.53 4.16
N VAL A 123 -23.15 6.47 4.99
CA VAL A 123 -24.10 5.36 5.05
C VAL A 123 -24.80 5.38 6.41
N THR A 124 -26.12 5.50 6.40
CA THR A 124 -26.94 5.66 7.64
C THR A 124 -27.43 4.33 8.22
N GLU A 125 -27.25 3.23 7.51
CA GLU A 125 -27.67 1.89 7.93
C GLU A 125 -26.97 1.46 9.22
N LYS A 126 -27.74 1.10 10.24
CA LYS A 126 -27.23 0.68 11.56
C LYS A 126 -26.90 -0.81 11.65
N LYS A 127 -27.56 -1.66 10.85
CA LYS A 127 -27.32 -3.11 10.84
C LYS A 127 -26.14 -3.44 9.92
N ALA A 128 -25.09 -4.06 10.44
CA ALA A 128 -23.84 -4.35 9.72
C ALA A 128 -24.07 -5.04 8.35
N ILE A 129 -24.97 -6.01 8.26
CA ILE A 129 -25.28 -6.70 7.00
C ILE A 129 -25.91 -5.76 5.98
N LYS A 130 -26.86 -4.91 6.42
CA LYS A 130 -27.48 -3.92 5.52
C LYS A 130 -26.49 -2.84 5.12
N GLN A 131 -25.66 -2.38 6.08
CA GLN A 131 -24.59 -1.41 5.83
C GLN A 131 -23.63 -1.91 4.75
N LEU A 132 -23.14 -3.16 4.87
CA LEU A 132 -22.26 -3.78 3.90
C LEU A 132 -22.91 -3.88 2.52
N LYS A 133 -24.19 -4.27 2.46
CA LYS A 133 -24.94 -4.32 1.21
C LYS A 133 -25.03 -2.94 0.56
N THR A 134 -25.40 -1.91 1.32
CA THR A 134 -25.47 -0.53 0.82
C THR A 134 -24.11 -0.03 0.33
N MET A 135 -23.01 -0.33 1.07
CA MET A 135 -21.66 0.01 0.62
C MET A 135 -21.29 -0.69 -0.69
N ASN A 136 -21.64 -1.96 -0.85
CA ASN A 136 -21.41 -2.69 -2.12
C ASN A 136 -22.26 -2.15 -3.26
N ASP A 137 -23.50 -1.72 -2.98
CA ASP A 137 -24.35 -1.04 -3.98
C ASP A 137 -23.74 0.28 -4.45
N ILE A 138 -23.18 1.05 -3.52
CA ILE A 138 -22.45 2.29 -3.84
C ILE A 138 -21.20 1.97 -4.68
N CYS A 139 -20.43 0.95 -4.28
CA CYS A 139 -19.27 0.52 -5.05
C CYS A 139 -19.63 0.12 -6.48
N TYR A 140 -20.73 -0.62 -6.65
CA TYR A 140 -21.23 -0.96 -7.98
C TYR A 140 -21.58 0.29 -8.81
N THR A 141 -22.31 1.25 -8.23
CA THR A 141 -22.65 2.50 -8.90
C THR A 141 -21.40 3.28 -9.31
N LYS A 142 -20.43 3.40 -8.39
CA LYS A 142 -19.15 4.07 -8.68
C LYS A 142 -18.30 3.30 -9.70
N THR A 143 -18.41 1.99 -9.74
CA THR A 143 -17.75 1.17 -10.78
C THR A 143 -18.30 1.50 -12.17
N LEU A 144 -19.61 1.58 -12.32
CA LEU A 144 -20.23 1.98 -13.60
C LEU A 144 -19.84 3.41 -14.01
N GLU A 145 -19.77 4.34 -13.04
CA GLU A 145 -19.34 5.71 -13.30
C GLU A 145 -17.87 5.75 -13.77
N GLN A 146 -16.95 5.14 -13.02
CA GLN A 146 -15.52 5.26 -13.31
C GLN A 146 -15.09 4.36 -14.48
N VAL A 147 -15.48 3.10 -14.47
CA VAL A 147 -15.06 2.13 -15.49
C VAL A 147 -15.95 2.21 -16.72
N GLY A 148 -17.27 2.26 -16.50
CA GLY A 148 -18.25 2.26 -17.59
C GLY A 148 -18.27 3.57 -18.39
N GLN A 149 -18.34 4.70 -17.72
CA GLN A 149 -18.47 6.02 -18.36
C GLN A 149 -17.12 6.70 -18.56
N ASN A 150 -16.30 6.84 -17.51
CA ASN A 150 -15.04 7.55 -17.56
C ASN A 150 -13.90 6.74 -18.19
N LYS A 151 -14.08 5.44 -18.42
CA LYS A 151 -13.09 4.51 -18.98
C LYS A 151 -11.79 4.45 -18.20
N GLN A 152 -11.88 4.57 -16.86
CA GLN A 152 -10.75 4.52 -15.94
C GLN A 152 -10.78 3.22 -15.12
N GLN A 153 -9.62 2.70 -14.78
CA GLN A 153 -9.53 1.57 -13.87
C GLN A 153 -9.90 1.97 -12.43
N MET A 154 -10.35 1.01 -11.63
CA MET A 154 -10.81 1.23 -10.27
C MET A 154 -10.14 0.29 -9.28
N LEU A 155 -9.63 0.84 -8.18
CA LEU A 155 -9.19 0.10 -7.00
C LEU A 155 -10.25 0.21 -5.89
N ILE A 156 -10.62 -0.93 -5.30
CA ILE A 156 -11.56 -0.98 -4.18
C ILE A 156 -10.85 -1.59 -2.98
N PHE A 157 -10.63 -0.79 -1.92
CA PHE A 157 -10.05 -1.27 -0.68
C PHE A 157 -11.11 -1.79 0.29
N VAL A 158 -10.90 -2.99 0.82
CA VAL A 158 -11.79 -3.64 1.78
C VAL A 158 -11.05 -4.06 3.04
N HIS A 159 -11.77 -4.27 4.16
CA HIS A 159 -11.16 -4.50 5.47
C HIS A 159 -10.58 -5.90 5.68
N SER A 160 -11.02 -6.90 4.93
CA SER A 160 -10.56 -8.27 5.14
C SER A 160 -10.33 -9.04 3.84
N ARG A 161 -9.51 -10.08 3.92
CA ARG A 161 -9.20 -10.98 2.79
C ARG A 161 -10.47 -11.60 2.20
N LYS A 162 -11.43 -12.00 3.05
CA LYS A 162 -12.70 -12.60 2.60
C LYS A 162 -13.58 -11.60 1.85
N GLU A 163 -13.54 -10.34 2.24
CA GLU A 163 -14.35 -9.30 1.59
C GLU A 163 -13.83 -8.96 0.18
N THR A 164 -12.56 -9.23 -0.15
CA THR A 164 -12.07 -8.99 -1.52
C THR A 164 -12.86 -9.79 -2.55
N ALA A 165 -12.96 -11.11 -2.35
CA ALA A 165 -13.73 -11.97 -3.24
C ALA A 165 -15.23 -11.68 -3.18
N LYS A 166 -15.81 -11.45 -1.99
CA LYS A 166 -17.25 -11.18 -1.86
C LYS A 166 -17.66 -9.89 -2.55
N THR A 167 -16.89 -8.82 -2.40
CA THR A 167 -17.17 -7.54 -3.05
C THR A 167 -17.02 -7.64 -4.57
N ALA A 168 -15.94 -8.28 -5.05
CA ALA A 168 -15.74 -8.52 -6.48
C ALA A 168 -16.91 -9.31 -7.11
N LYS A 169 -17.30 -10.42 -6.48
CA LYS A 169 -18.43 -11.25 -6.92
C LYS A 169 -19.76 -10.48 -6.87
N TYR A 170 -19.99 -9.72 -5.80
CA TYR A 170 -21.19 -8.90 -5.67
C TYR A 170 -21.35 -7.91 -6.83
N ILE A 171 -20.28 -7.17 -7.15
CA ILE A 171 -20.31 -6.19 -8.23
C ILE A 171 -20.51 -6.88 -9.59
N ARG A 172 -19.77 -7.98 -9.83
CA ARG A 172 -19.92 -8.80 -11.03
C ARG A 172 -21.36 -9.32 -11.20
N ASP A 173 -21.89 -9.97 -10.17
CA ASP A 173 -23.21 -10.61 -10.24
C ASP A 173 -24.29 -9.57 -10.45
N LYS A 174 -24.20 -8.42 -9.79
CA LYS A 174 -25.10 -7.30 -9.99
C LYS A 174 -24.98 -6.71 -11.40
N ALA A 175 -23.77 -6.62 -11.94
CA ALA A 175 -23.55 -6.16 -13.31
C ALA A 175 -24.09 -7.15 -14.34
N MET A 176 -24.07 -8.43 -14.05
CA MET A 176 -24.70 -9.46 -14.89
C MET A 176 -26.22 -9.39 -14.80
N GLU A 177 -26.80 -9.29 -13.60
CA GLU A 177 -28.23 -9.18 -13.36
C GLU A 177 -28.85 -7.96 -14.06
N LEU A 178 -28.13 -6.82 -14.04
CA LEU A 178 -28.56 -5.57 -14.64
C LEU A 178 -28.06 -5.37 -16.10
N GLU A 179 -27.47 -6.40 -16.70
CA GLU A 179 -26.96 -6.40 -18.09
C GLU A 179 -25.91 -5.30 -18.35
N THR A 180 -25.16 -4.87 -17.31
CA THR A 180 -24.16 -3.80 -17.40
C THR A 180 -22.72 -4.31 -17.46
N ILE A 181 -22.52 -5.63 -17.41
CA ILE A 181 -21.18 -6.24 -17.41
C ILE A 181 -20.32 -5.82 -18.61
N GLY A 182 -20.94 -5.61 -19.77
CA GLY A 182 -20.27 -5.12 -20.98
C GLY A 182 -19.72 -3.70 -20.88
N GLN A 183 -20.12 -2.93 -19.86
CA GLN A 183 -19.55 -1.60 -19.59
C GLN A 183 -18.26 -1.70 -18.76
N ILE A 184 -18.08 -2.79 -18.02
CA ILE A 184 -16.94 -3.04 -17.14
C ILE A 184 -15.86 -3.85 -17.86
N LEU A 185 -16.27 -4.99 -18.45
CA LEU A 185 -15.35 -5.87 -19.17
C LEU A 185 -14.96 -5.25 -20.51
N ARG A 186 -13.67 -5.21 -20.81
CA ARG A 186 -13.21 -4.86 -22.16
C ARG A 186 -13.72 -5.86 -23.18
N THR A 187 -14.20 -5.35 -24.29
CA THR A 187 -14.85 -6.16 -25.34
C THR A 187 -13.89 -6.69 -26.38
N ASP A 188 -12.60 -6.28 -26.36
CA ASP A 188 -11.62 -6.80 -27.29
C ASP A 188 -11.33 -8.30 -27.04
N GLY A 189 -11.22 -9.05 -28.15
CA GLY A 189 -11.06 -10.52 -28.09
C GLY A 189 -9.78 -10.95 -27.39
N ALA A 190 -8.69 -10.20 -27.57
CA ALA A 190 -7.37 -10.52 -27.00
C ALA A 190 -7.41 -10.45 -25.46
N THR A 191 -7.97 -9.38 -24.89
CA THR A 191 -8.12 -9.28 -23.43
C THR A 191 -8.94 -10.42 -22.84
N ARG A 192 -10.03 -10.82 -23.52
CA ARG A 192 -10.87 -11.93 -23.03
C ARG A 192 -10.15 -13.27 -23.03
N GLU A 193 -9.33 -13.54 -24.04
CA GLU A 193 -8.51 -14.75 -24.13
C GLU A 193 -7.45 -14.75 -23.01
N ILE A 194 -6.70 -13.67 -22.88
CA ILE A 194 -5.70 -13.50 -21.79
C ILE A 194 -6.32 -13.74 -20.42
N LEU A 195 -7.45 -13.11 -20.12
CA LEU A 195 -8.10 -13.25 -18.81
C LEU A 195 -8.59 -14.68 -18.53
N ARG A 196 -8.98 -15.43 -19.54
CA ARG A 196 -9.37 -16.85 -19.42
C ARG A 196 -8.16 -17.74 -19.16
N ASP A 197 -7.11 -17.56 -19.95
CA ASP A 197 -5.89 -18.36 -19.83
C ASP A 197 -5.24 -18.16 -18.46
N GLU A 198 -5.14 -16.91 -18.00
CA GLU A 198 -4.60 -16.59 -16.67
C GLU A 198 -5.51 -17.10 -15.54
N ALA A 199 -6.84 -17.10 -15.74
CA ALA A 199 -7.75 -17.69 -14.78
C ALA A 199 -7.56 -19.20 -14.64
N GLU A 200 -7.31 -19.92 -15.72
CA GLU A 200 -7.01 -21.37 -15.67
C GLU A 200 -5.74 -21.66 -14.87
N GLY A 201 -4.70 -20.81 -15.02
CA GLY A 201 -3.43 -20.92 -14.31
C GLY A 201 -3.46 -20.52 -12.84
N ALA A 202 -4.44 -19.73 -12.41
CA ALA A 202 -4.50 -19.22 -11.05
C ALA A 202 -4.65 -20.33 -10.00
N ALA A 203 -4.02 -20.18 -8.83
CA ALA A 203 -4.19 -21.10 -7.71
C ALA A 203 -5.45 -20.80 -6.89
N SER A 204 -5.84 -19.51 -6.83
CA SER A 204 -7.02 -19.06 -6.08
C SER A 204 -8.31 -19.36 -6.85
N ALA A 205 -9.21 -20.16 -6.26
CA ALA A 205 -10.53 -20.43 -6.83
C ALA A 205 -11.38 -19.16 -6.98
N ASP A 206 -11.26 -18.22 -6.02
CA ASP A 206 -11.97 -16.94 -6.08
C ASP A 206 -11.46 -16.08 -7.24
N LEU A 207 -10.15 -16.10 -7.50
CA LEU A 207 -9.57 -15.39 -8.64
C LEU A 207 -10.02 -15.99 -9.98
N LYS A 208 -10.01 -17.33 -10.10
CA LYS A 208 -10.54 -18.03 -11.29
C LYS A 208 -11.96 -17.60 -11.64
N ASP A 209 -12.78 -17.41 -10.62
CA ASP A 209 -14.20 -17.11 -10.78
C ASP A 209 -14.46 -15.67 -11.27
N VAL A 210 -13.61 -14.70 -10.85
CA VAL A 210 -13.88 -13.28 -11.16
C VAL A 210 -13.04 -12.73 -12.32
N LEU A 211 -11.87 -13.31 -12.57
CA LEU A 211 -10.91 -12.83 -13.56
C LEU A 211 -11.47 -12.77 -15.00
N PRO A 212 -12.22 -13.78 -15.48
CA PRO A 212 -12.81 -13.76 -16.83
C PRO A 212 -13.77 -12.60 -17.08
N TYR A 213 -14.23 -11.95 -16.02
CA TYR A 213 -15.15 -10.81 -16.07
C TYR A 213 -14.46 -9.44 -15.91
N GLY A 214 -13.12 -9.41 -15.91
CA GLY A 214 -12.34 -8.18 -15.77
C GLY A 214 -12.17 -7.70 -14.33
N PHE A 215 -12.42 -8.57 -13.35
CA PHE A 215 -12.21 -8.30 -11.92
C PHE A 215 -10.99 -9.04 -11.41
N GLY A 216 -10.18 -8.33 -10.60
CA GLY A 216 -9.10 -8.93 -9.84
C GLY A 216 -9.36 -8.86 -8.34
N ILE A 217 -8.72 -9.74 -7.60
CA ILE A 217 -8.63 -9.68 -6.14
C ILE A 217 -7.16 -9.72 -5.72
N HIS A 218 -6.82 -8.99 -4.65
CA HIS A 218 -5.45 -8.95 -4.14
C HIS A 218 -5.41 -8.88 -2.62
N HIS A 219 -4.72 -9.81 -1.98
CA HIS A 219 -4.47 -9.83 -0.54
C HIS A 219 -3.31 -10.74 -0.17
N ALA A 220 -2.72 -10.55 1.01
CA ALA A 220 -1.54 -11.29 1.49
C ALA A 220 -1.73 -12.82 1.63
N GLY A 221 -2.96 -13.32 1.61
CA GLY A 221 -3.24 -14.77 1.66
C GLY A 221 -3.19 -15.48 0.32
N MET A 222 -3.00 -14.75 -0.79
CA MET A 222 -2.85 -15.32 -2.13
C MET A 222 -1.41 -15.79 -2.35
N SER A 223 -1.21 -16.72 -3.29
CA SER A 223 0.13 -17.10 -3.76
C SER A 223 0.86 -15.88 -4.33
N ARG A 224 2.19 -15.91 -4.32
CA ARG A 224 2.97 -14.83 -4.94
C ARG A 224 2.71 -14.75 -6.44
N ALA A 225 2.58 -15.91 -7.10
CA ALA A 225 2.27 -15.98 -8.52
C ALA A 225 0.94 -15.28 -8.84
N ASP A 226 -0.16 -15.66 -8.16
CA ASP A 226 -1.46 -15.02 -8.37
C ASP A 226 -1.43 -13.52 -8.16
N ARG A 227 -0.69 -13.03 -7.14
CA ARG A 227 -0.57 -11.59 -6.88
C ARG A 227 0.15 -10.87 -8.02
N THR A 228 1.29 -11.41 -8.47
CA THR A 228 2.05 -10.82 -9.58
C THR A 228 1.22 -10.82 -10.87
N THR A 229 0.55 -11.93 -11.20
CA THR A 229 -0.36 -11.99 -12.37
C THR A 229 -1.44 -10.89 -12.30
N VAL A 230 -2.08 -10.71 -11.16
CA VAL A 230 -3.12 -9.67 -10.99
C VAL A 230 -2.54 -8.27 -11.11
N GLU A 231 -1.37 -8.02 -10.52
CA GLU A 231 -0.66 -6.74 -10.60
C GLU A 231 -0.31 -6.39 -12.05
N ASP A 232 0.25 -7.34 -12.80
CA ASP A 232 0.61 -7.18 -14.21
C ASP A 232 -0.62 -6.95 -15.09
N LEU A 233 -1.67 -7.78 -14.94
CA LEU A 233 -2.92 -7.64 -15.70
C LEU A 233 -3.64 -6.30 -15.42
N PHE A 234 -3.52 -5.79 -14.20
CA PHE A 234 -4.08 -4.48 -13.87
C PHE A 234 -3.22 -3.36 -14.46
N ALA A 235 -1.89 -3.46 -14.40
CA ALA A 235 -0.97 -2.48 -14.99
C ALA A 235 -1.13 -2.39 -16.52
N ASP A 236 -1.31 -3.54 -17.19
CA ASP A 236 -1.53 -3.63 -18.64
C ASP A 236 -2.97 -3.24 -19.06
N GLY A 237 -3.84 -3.00 -18.08
CA GLY A 237 -5.21 -2.57 -18.32
C GLY A 237 -6.16 -3.67 -18.77
N HIS A 238 -5.84 -4.94 -18.58
CA HIS A 238 -6.73 -6.07 -18.84
C HIS A 238 -7.80 -6.20 -17.74
N ILE A 239 -7.42 -6.01 -16.47
CA ILE A 239 -8.34 -5.91 -15.33
C ILE A 239 -8.80 -4.46 -15.18
N GLN A 240 -10.10 -4.24 -15.08
CA GLN A 240 -10.68 -2.91 -14.91
C GLN A 240 -11.00 -2.58 -13.45
N VAL A 241 -11.31 -3.60 -12.65
CA VAL A 241 -11.67 -3.44 -11.24
C VAL A 241 -10.81 -4.38 -10.40
N LEU A 242 -10.04 -3.83 -9.47
CA LEU A 242 -9.21 -4.60 -8.55
C LEU A 242 -9.67 -4.36 -7.11
N VAL A 243 -10.16 -5.43 -6.46
CA VAL A 243 -10.58 -5.40 -5.05
C VAL A 243 -9.46 -5.93 -4.17
N CYS A 244 -8.96 -5.11 -3.25
CA CYS A 244 -7.76 -5.43 -2.47
C CYS A 244 -7.89 -5.07 -0.98
N THR A 245 -6.98 -5.61 -0.19
CA THR A 245 -6.71 -5.14 1.17
C THR A 245 -5.53 -4.16 1.14
N ALA A 246 -5.28 -3.48 2.27
CA ALA A 246 -4.15 -2.55 2.42
C ALA A 246 -2.75 -3.14 2.08
N THR A 247 -2.66 -4.43 1.78
CA THR A 247 -1.40 -5.07 1.35
C THR A 247 -0.92 -4.59 -0.03
N LEU A 248 -1.81 -4.01 -0.83
CA LEU A 248 -1.49 -3.46 -2.15
C LEU A 248 -1.05 -1.97 -2.07
N ALA A 249 -1.38 -1.29 -0.96
CA ALA A 249 -1.04 0.12 -0.72
C ALA A 249 0.42 0.32 -0.36
#